data_47c08238a2b85e84ae3184edabe5d7b7
#
_entry.id   47c08238a2b85e84ae3184edabe5d7b7
#
_cell.length_a   1.000
_cell.length_b   1.000
_cell.length_c   1.000
_cell.angle_alpha   90.00
_cell.angle_beta   90.00
_cell.angle_gamma   90.00
#
_symmetry.space_group_name_H-M   'P 1'
#
loop_
_entity.id
_entity.type
_entity.pdbx_description
1 polymer ?
#
loop_
_entity_poly.entity_id
_entity_poly.type
_entity_poly.pdbx_seq_one_letter_code
_entity_poly.pdbx_strand_id
1 'polypeptide(L)'
;PYTTLFRSAEPAAGLLSDEDCTQYSSVFIKEIVEKVQDDHFTVILHNCGNTGHCTKAMVATGAAAYHFGNKIDMVEALKEVPADALAMGNLDPVSLFKAATPEVMKKATLDLLEATRSYPNFVLSSGCDTPPHTPSENIDAFFAALNEFNNA
;
A
#
# COMPACT_ATOMS: atom_id res chain seq x y z
N PRO A 1 18.37 14.16 -9.71
CA PRO A 1 17.63 14.61 -8.53
C PRO A 1 17.29 13.39 -7.67
N TYR A 2 17.50 13.47 -6.37
CA TYR A 2 17.16 12.42 -5.44
C TYR A 2 15.89 12.86 -4.69
N THR A 3 14.83 12.07 -4.79
CA THR A 3 13.61 12.27 -3.98
C THR A 3 13.75 11.44 -2.70
N THR A 4 13.56 12.05 -1.56
CA THR A 4 13.48 11.35 -0.29
C THR A 4 12.07 10.79 -0.10
N LEU A 5 11.97 9.49 0.12
CA LEU A 5 10.72 8.80 0.45
C LEU A 5 10.61 8.65 1.96
N PHE A 6 9.54 9.16 2.54
CA PHE A 6 9.25 9.04 3.97
C PHE A 6 7.92 8.31 4.16
N ARG A 7 7.98 7.13 4.79
CA ARG A 7 6.77 6.36 5.14
C ARG A 7 6.35 6.65 6.58
N SER A 8 5.21 7.30 6.75
CA SER A 8 4.51 7.38 8.03
C SER A 8 3.60 6.17 8.20
N ALA A 9 3.61 5.55 9.38
CA ALA A 9 2.77 4.39 9.67
C ALA A 9 1.85 4.66 10.86
N GLU A 10 0.56 4.45 10.64
CA GLU A 10 -0.48 4.69 11.65
C GLU A 10 -1.35 3.42 11.86
N PRO A 11 -0.79 2.35 12.43
CA PRO A 11 -1.53 1.10 12.59
C PRO A 11 -2.76 1.25 13.50
N ALA A 12 -2.71 2.12 14.49
CA ALA A 12 -3.82 2.36 15.41
C ALA A 12 -5.00 3.09 14.74
N ALA A 13 -4.74 3.91 13.72
CA ALA A 13 -5.78 4.63 13.01
C ALA A 13 -6.77 3.70 12.29
N GLY A 14 -6.33 2.51 11.88
CA GLY A 14 -7.20 1.50 11.28
C GLY A 14 -8.23 0.87 12.25
N LEU A 15 -8.13 1.15 13.54
CA LEU A 15 -9.10 0.73 14.56
C LEU A 15 -10.17 1.80 14.84
N LEU A 16 -9.98 3.00 14.32
CA LEU A 16 -10.89 4.12 14.51
C LEU A 16 -12.06 4.05 13.53
N SER A 17 -13.17 4.73 13.87
CA SER A 17 -14.21 5.02 12.91
C SER A 17 -13.66 5.97 11.82
N ASP A 18 -14.37 6.12 10.70
CA ASP A 18 -13.98 7.06 9.64
C ASP A 18 -13.92 8.52 10.17
N GLU A 19 -14.89 8.89 11.00
CA GLU A 19 -14.94 10.20 11.65
C GLU A 19 -13.76 10.41 12.61
N ASP A 20 -13.49 9.43 13.48
CA ASP A 20 -12.37 9.50 14.41
C ASP A 20 -11.02 9.45 13.69
N CYS A 21 -10.90 8.66 12.61
CA CYS A 21 -9.71 8.64 11.76
C CYS A 21 -9.44 10.03 11.18
N THR A 22 -10.48 10.71 10.72
CA THR A 22 -10.36 12.07 10.22
C THR A 22 -9.91 13.03 11.33
N GLN A 23 -10.52 12.96 12.50
CA GLN A 23 -10.30 13.90 13.59
C GLN A 23 -9.00 13.68 14.34
N TYR A 24 -8.60 12.43 14.58
CA TYR A 24 -7.49 12.09 15.47
C TYR A 24 -6.23 11.57 14.75
N SER A 25 -6.30 11.40 13.42
CA SER A 25 -5.18 10.94 12.59
C SER A 25 -4.95 11.89 11.40
N SER A 26 -5.89 11.96 10.46
CA SER A 26 -5.69 12.61 9.17
C SER A 26 -5.35 14.09 9.26
N VAL A 27 -5.95 14.82 10.19
CA VAL A 27 -5.65 16.26 10.38
C VAL A 27 -4.18 16.52 10.72
N PHE A 28 -3.56 15.66 11.51
CA PHE A 28 -2.15 15.78 11.91
C PHE A 28 -1.20 15.36 10.78
N ILE A 29 -1.55 14.29 10.07
CA ILE A 29 -0.78 13.86 8.90
C ILE A 29 -0.84 14.92 7.81
N LYS A 30 -2.00 15.51 7.56
CA LYS A 30 -2.17 16.61 6.62
C LYS A 30 -1.25 17.77 6.96
N GLU A 31 -1.19 18.18 8.22
CA GLU A 31 -0.31 19.24 8.66
C GLU A 31 1.19 18.92 8.40
N ILE A 32 1.59 17.66 8.58
CA ILE A 32 2.95 17.20 8.25
C ILE A 32 3.16 17.25 6.74
N VAL A 33 2.27 16.68 5.94
CA VAL A 33 2.35 16.66 4.47
C VAL A 33 2.52 18.08 3.92
N GLU A 34 1.66 19.01 4.34
CA GLU A 34 1.70 20.41 3.90
C GLU A 34 3.02 21.13 4.23
N LYS A 35 3.74 20.68 5.27
CA LYS A 35 5.01 21.28 5.70
C LYS A 35 6.24 20.67 5.05
N VAL A 36 6.20 19.40 4.66
CA VAL A 36 7.41 18.68 4.26
C VAL A 36 7.38 18.13 2.85
N GLN A 37 6.19 17.92 2.26
CA GLN A 37 6.07 17.31 0.93
C GLN A 37 6.34 18.35 -0.15
N ASP A 38 7.32 18.07 -1.03
CA ASP A 38 7.68 18.87 -2.18
C ASP A 38 8.24 17.98 -3.31
N ASP A 39 8.85 18.57 -4.34
CA ASP A 39 9.44 17.86 -5.47
C ASP A 39 10.61 16.91 -5.08
N HIS A 40 11.15 17.06 -3.88
CA HIS A 40 12.31 16.31 -3.38
C HIS A 40 12.01 15.48 -2.14
N PHE A 41 10.85 15.64 -1.54
CA PHE A 41 10.43 14.92 -0.33
C PHE A 41 9.00 14.41 -0.48
N THR A 42 8.85 13.10 -0.59
CA THR A 42 7.55 12.42 -0.79
C THR A 42 7.08 11.74 0.48
N VAL A 43 5.88 12.04 0.92
CA VAL A 43 5.24 11.34 2.04
C VAL A 43 4.42 10.16 1.53
N ILE A 44 4.67 8.98 2.09
CA ILE A 44 3.89 7.77 1.91
C ILE A 44 3.14 7.48 3.20
N LEU A 45 1.82 7.54 3.18
CA LEU A 45 1.00 7.21 4.34
C LEU A 45 0.63 5.73 4.35
N HIS A 46 1.04 5.01 5.40
CA HIS A 46 0.72 3.60 5.58
C HIS A 46 -0.30 3.39 6.71
N ASN A 47 -1.35 2.63 6.39
CA ASN A 47 -2.28 2.12 7.39
C ASN A 47 -2.59 0.64 7.10
N CYS A 48 -2.06 -0.26 7.92
CA CYS A 48 -2.25 -1.71 7.78
C CYS A 48 -3.57 -2.22 8.37
N GLY A 49 -4.26 -1.43 9.19
CA GLY A 49 -5.53 -1.81 9.82
C GLY A 49 -6.77 -1.40 9.04
N ASN A 50 -6.62 -0.56 8.01
CA ASN A 50 -7.73 -0.11 7.19
C ASN A 50 -8.36 -1.27 6.40
N THR A 51 -9.67 -1.45 6.56
CA THR A 51 -10.48 -2.43 5.81
C THR A 51 -11.36 -1.78 4.74
N GLY A 52 -11.07 -0.52 4.40
CA GLY A 52 -11.79 0.31 3.43
C GLY A 52 -12.40 1.57 4.04
N HIS A 53 -12.84 1.54 5.29
CA HIS A 53 -13.55 2.63 5.94
C HIS A 53 -12.72 3.91 6.14
N CYS A 54 -11.40 3.82 6.31
CA CYS A 54 -10.52 4.98 6.50
C CYS A 54 -9.88 5.51 5.19
N THR A 55 -10.19 4.95 4.03
CA THR A 55 -9.50 5.33 2.77
C THR A 55 -9.69 6.80 2.43
N LYS A 56 -10.91 7.32 2.56
CA LYS A 56 -11.19 8.75 2.31
C LYS A 56 -10.46 9.67 3.28
N ALA A 57 -10.42 9.29 4.56
CA ALA A 57 -9.68 10.03 5.57
C ALA A 57 -8.17 10.05 5.28
N MET A 58 -7.60 8.93 4.83
CA MET A 58 -6.21 8.86 4.37
C MET A 58 -5.98 9.78 3.16
N VAL A 59 -6.83 9.71 2.14
CA VAL A 59 -6.72 10.53 0.92
C VAL A 59 -6.81 12.03 1.23
N ALA A 60 -7.64 12.42 2.18
CA ALA A 60 -7.79 13.82 2.60
C ALA A 60 -6.49 14.44 3.20
N THR A 61 -5.50 13.62 3.54
CA THR A 61 -4.18 14.11 4.01
C THR A 61 -3.36 14.77 2.91
N GLY A 62 -3.59 14.44 1.64
CA GLY A 62 -2.83 14.95 0.50
C GLY A 62 -1.44 14.32 0.36
N ALA A 63 -1.16 13.18 1.00
CA ALA A 63 0.09 12.44 0.78
C ALA A 63 0.21 12.01 -0.69
N ALA A 64 1.43 11.96 -1.21
CA ALA A 64 1.68 11.57 -2.60
C ALA A 64 1.48 10.08 -2.86
N ALA A 65 1.51 9.25 -1.81
CA ALA A 65 1.26 7.82 -1.91
C ALA A 65 0.58 7.27 -0.65
N TYR A 66 -0.25 6.25 -0.86
CA TYR A 66 -0.98 5.54 0.17
C TYR A 66 -0.63 4.06 0.12
N HIS A 67 -0.07 3.54 1.21
CA HIS A 67 0.30 2.14 1.33
C HIS A 67 -0.71 1.40 2.19
N PHE A 68 -1.39 0.44 1.59
CA PHE A 68 -2.50 -0.28 2.18
C PHE A 68 -2.09 -1.65 2.71
N GLY A 69 -2.67 -2.03 3.85
CA GLY A 69 -2.54 -3.37 4.42
C GLY A 69 -3.32 -4.43 3.64
N ASN A 70 -3.03 -5.69 3.92
CA ASN A 70 -3.63 -6.84 3.23
C ASN A 70 -5.13 -7.07 3.51
N LYS A 71 -5.74 -6.28 4.39
CA LYS A 71 -7.17 -6.42 4.75
C LYS A 71 -8.12 -5.65 3.85
N ILE A 72 -7.62 -4.69 3.07
CA ILE A 72 -8.43 -3.91 2.15
C ILE A 72 -8.48 -4.58 0.77
N ASP A 73 -9.59 -4.44 0.09
CA ASP A 73 -9.68 -4.70 -1.34
C ASP A 73 -8.98 -3.56 -2.11
N MET A 74 -7.90 -3.88 -2.84
CA MET A 74 -7.12 -2.87 -3.56
C MET A 74 -7.90 -2.22 -4.71
N VAL A 75 -8.82 -2.93 -5.36
CA VAL A 75 -9.64 -2.36 -6.42
C VAL A 75 -10.61 -1.33 -5.84
N GLU A 76 -11.19 -1.60 -4.67
CA GLU A 76 -12.04 -0.63 -4.00
C GLU A 76 -11.24 0.59 -3.50
N ALA A 77 -10.05 0.37 -2.95
CA ALA A 77 -9.16 1.47 -2.54
C ALA A 77 -8.77 2.36 -3.73
N LEU A 78 -8.43 1.75 -4.87
CA LEU A 78 -8.03 2.47 -6.09
C LEU A 78 -9.13 3.33 -6.71
N LYS A 79 -10.41 3.03 -6.44
CA LYS A 79 -11.52 3.89 -6.85
C LYS A 79 -11.58 5.20 -6.05
N GLU A 80 -11.03 5.21 -4.86
CA GLU A 80 -11.05 6.37 -3.95
C GLU A 80 -9.74 7.17 -3.99
N VAL A 81 -8.62 6.55 -4.40
CA VAL A 81 -7.33 7.24 -4.51
C VAL A 81 -7.28 8.03 -5.81
N PRO A 82 -6.95 9.35 -5.76
CA PRO A 82 -6.79 10.17 -6.96
C PRO A 82 -5.74 9.61 -7.92
N ALA A 83 -5.94 9.81 -9.22
CA ALA A 83 -5.07 9.26 -10.26
C ALA A 83 -3.64 9.85 -10.25
N ASP A 84 -3.45 11.00 -9.60
CA ASP A 84 -2.15 11.68 -9.41
C ASP A 84 -1.46 11.28 -8.11
N ALA A 85 -2.06 10.41 -7.29
CA ALA A 85 -1.44 9.82 -6.11
C ALA A 85 -1.25 8.30 -6.30
N LEU A 86 -0.19 7.74 -5.73
CA LEU A 86 0.08 6.32 -5.81
C LEU A 86 -0.71 5.53 -4.76
N ALA A 87 -1.27 4.40 -5.18
CA ALA A 87 -1.83 3.39 -4.28
C ALA A 87 -0.95 2.14 -4.29
N MET A 88 -0.39 1.78 -3.13
CA MET A 88 0.60 0.73 -2.98
C MET A 88 0.05 -0.41 -2.12
N GLY A 89 0.41 -1.62 -2.43
CA GLY A 89 0.03 -2.79 -1.62
C GLY A 89 -0.23 -4.03 -2.48
N ASN A 90 -0.89 -5.09 -1.98
CA ASN A 90 -1.14 -5.31 -0.55
C ASN A 90 -1.13 -6.81 -0.22
N LEU A 91 -0.19 -7.55 -0.84
CA LEU A 91 -0.08 -8.99 -0.58
C LEU A 91 0.21 -9.27 0.90
N ASP A 92 -0.44 -10.31 1.45
CA ASP A 92 -0.33 -10.64 2.87
C ASP A 92 1.11 -11.04 3.24
N PRO A 93 1.78 -10.30 4.15
CA PRO A 93 3.17 -10.56 4.50
C PRO A 93 3.36 -11.88 5.25
N VAL A 94 2.35 -12.35 5.97
CA VAL A 94 2.46 -13.59 6.76
C VAL A 94 2.04 -14.80 5.93
N SER A 95 0.82 -14.79 5.39
CA SER A 95 0.27 -15.95 4.70
C SER A 95 0.93 -16.20 3.33
N LEU A 96 1.34 -15.13 2.62
CA LEU A 96 1.95 -15.26 1.30
C LEU A 96 3.48 -15.20 1.36
N PHE A 97 4.06 -14.13 1.90
CA PHE A 97 5.53 -14.00 1.90
C PHE A 97 6.19 -15.04 2.80
N LYS A 98 5.68 -15.29 4.02
CA LYS A 98 6.35 -16.18 4.97
C LYS A 98 5.90 -17.64 4.85
N ALA A 99 4.61 -17.90 4.69
CA ALA A 99 4.05 -19.24 4.89
C ALA A 99 3.64 -19.97 3.60
N ALA A 100 3.51 -19.26 2.47
CA ALA A 100 3.13 -19.88 1.20
C ALA A 100 4.29 -20.64 0.54
N THR A 101 3.94 -21.42 -0.50
CA THR A 101 4.93 -21.90 -1.46
C THR A 101 5.17 -20.85 -2.56
N PRO A 102 6.30 -20.92 -3.29
CA PRO A 102 6.58 -20.01 -4.41
C PRO A 102 5.46 -19.97 -5.47
N GLU A 103 4.83 -21.12 -5.75
CA GLU A 103 3.73 -21.22 -6.72
C GLU A 103 2.49 -20.45 -6.24
N VAL A 104 2.16 -20.55 -4.96
CA VAL A 104 1.03 -19.82 -4.36
C VAL A 104 1.32 -18.32 -4.33
N MET A 105 2.54 -17.92 -3.96
CA MET A 105 2.98 -16.53 -4.00
C MET A 105 2.87 -15.96 -5.41
N LYS A 106 3.44 -16.67 -6.41
CA LYS A 106 3.39 -16.25 -7.82
C LYS A 106 1.96 -16.04 -8.30
N LYS A 107 1.08 -17.04 -8.02
CA LYS A 107 -0.33 -16.95 -8.41
C LYS A 107 -1.02 -15.74 -7.78
N ALA A 108 -0.89 -15.56 -6.47
CA ALA A 108 -1.51 -14.43 -5.76
C ALA A 108 -1.01 -13.07 -6.28
N THR A 109 0.26 -12.98 -6.64
CA THR A 109 0.85 -11.77 -7.23
C THR A 109 0.25 -11.48 -8.60
N LEU A 110 0.13 -12.47 -9.48
CA LEU A 110 -0.48 -12.32 -10.80
C LEU A 110 -1.97 -11.96 -10.69
N ASP A 111 -2.71 -12.60 -9.77
CA ASP A 111 -4.12 -12.31 -9.53
C ASP A 111 -4.32 -10.83 -9.12
N LEU A 112 -3.47 -10.30 -8.23
CA LEU A 112 -3.55 -8.90 -7.81
C LEU A 112 -3.19 -7.94 -8.95
N LEU A 113 -2.12 -8.21 -9.70
CA LEU A 113 -1.70 -7.40 -10.84
C LEU A 113 -2.78 -7.36 -11.92
N GLU A 114 -3.43 -8.50 -12.21
CA GLU A 114 -4.52 -8.55 -13.17
C GLU A 114 -5.75 -7.76 -12.70
N ALA A 115 -6.13 -7.89 -11.43
CA ALA A 115 -7.24 -7.15 -10.85
C ALA A 115 -7.03 -5.62 -10.87
N THR A 116 -5.78 -5.18 -10.77
CA THR A 116 -5.41 -3.75 -10.74
C THR A 116 -4.88 -3.21 -12.07
N ARG A 117 -4.85 -4.00 -13.13
CA ARG A 117 -4.28 -3.67 -14.47
C ARG A 117 -4.75 -2.34 -15.04
N SER A 118 -6.01 -1.96 -14.80
CA SER A 118 -6.59 -0.72 -15.33
C SER A 118 -6.21 0.54 -14.55
N TYR A 119 -5.47 0.41 -13.45
CA TYR A 119 -5.09 1.53 -12.59
C TYR A 119 -3.60 1.85 -12.73
N PRO A 120 -3.24 2.90 -13.51
CA PRO A 120 -1.83 3.23 -13.78
C PRO A 120 -1.07 3.76 -12.56
N ASN A 121 -1.79 4.15 -11.50
CA ASN A 121 -1.25 4.63 -10.25
C ASN A 121 -1.10 3.52 -9.18
N PHE A 122 -1.31 2.25 -9.55
CA PHE A 122 -1.06 1.12 -8.66
C PHE A 122 0.42 0.76 -8.61
N VAL A 123 0.91 0.49 -7.40
CA VAL A 123 2.27 -0.03 -7.15
C VAL A 123 2.18 -1.31 -6.34
N LEU A 124 2.61 -2.41 -6.94
CA LEU A 124 2.65 -3.71 -6.28
C LEU A 124 3.60 -3.69 -5.06
N SER A 125 3.10 -4.14 -3.91
CA SER A 125 3.87 -4.23 -2.66
C SER A 125 3.31 -5.32 -1.75
N SER A 126 4.08 -5.68 -0.71
CA SER A 126 3.52 -6.36 0.47
C SER A 126 2.55 -5.43 1.19
N GLY A 127 1.57 -5.97 1.91
CA GLY A 127 0.60 -5.15 2.66
C GLY A 127 1.15 -4.56 3.97
N CYS A 128 2.33 -5.00 4.41
CA CYS A 128 3.05 -4.50 5.57
C CYS A 128 4.51 -4.97 5.51
N ASP A 129 5.29 -4.75 6.58
CA ASP A 129 6.65 -5.26 6.67
C ASP A 129 6.66 -6.80 6.58
N THR A 130 7.57 -7.33 5.78
CA THR A 130 7.75 -8.79 5.65
C THR A 130 8.34 -9.37 6.93
N PRO A 131 7.81 -10.48 7.47
CA PRO A 131 8.30 -11.05 8.71
C PRO A 131 9.76 -11.52 8.61
N PRO A 132 10.50 -11.54 9.72
CA PRO A 132 11.82 -12.18 9.76
C PRO A 132 11.77 -13.64 9.28
N HIS A 133 12.83 -14.08 8.63
CA HIS A 133 12.95 -15.43 8.05
C HIS A 133 11.88 -15.74 6.98
N THR A 134 11.43 -14.74 6.24
CA THR A 134 10.68 -14.96 5.00
C THR A 134 11.58 -15.72 4.01
N PRO A 135 11.11 -16.84 3.42
CA PRO A 135 11.90 -17.58 2.43
C PRO A 135 12.25 -16.70 1.21
N SER A 136 13.51 -16.73 0.78
CA SER A 136 13.95 -15.97 -0.41
C SER A 136 13.21 -16.41 -1.66
N GLU A 137 12.86 -17.69 -1.75
CA GLU A 137 12.12 -18.28 -2.87
C GLU A 137 10.74 -17.63 -3.07
N ASN A 138 10.09 -17.20 -1.99
CA ASN A 138 8.80 -16.49 -2.08
C ASN A 138 9.02 -15.04 -2.56
N ILE A 139 10.10 -14.39 -2.14
CA ILE A 139 10.47 -13.06 -2.64
C ILE A 139 10.82 -13.15 -4.13
N ASP A 140 11.58 -14.15 -4.54
CA ASP A 140 11.93 -14.37 -5.94
C ASP A 140 10.68 -14.64 -6.79
N ALA A 141 9.74 -15.43 -6.27
CA ALA A 141 8.46 -15.72 -6.95
C ALA A 141 7.60 -14.47 -7.13
N PHE A 142 7.57 -13.56 -6.13
CA PHE A 142 6.91 -12.27 -6.22
C PHE A 142 7.47 -11.41 -7.36
N PHE A 143 8.80 -11.25 -7.43
CA PHE A 143 9.43 -10.47 -8.50
C PHE A 143 9.36 -11.16 -9.87
N ALA A 144 9.42 -12.49 -9.90
CA ALA A 144 9.23 -13.25 -11.14
C ALA A 144 7.83 -13.05 -11.74
N ALA A 145 6.79 -13.03 -10.88
CA ALA A 145 5.41 -12.74 -11.30
C ALA A 145 5.28 -11.32 -11.86
N LEU A 146 5.87 -10.32 -11.20
CA LEU A 146 5.87 -8.94 -11.69
C LEU A 146 6.55 -8.82 -13.05
N ASN A 147 7.71 -9.46 -13.21
CA ASN A 147 8.42 -9.48 -14.49
C ASN A 147 7.62 -10.16 -15.60
N GLU A 148 6.97 -11.28 -15.30
CA GLU A 148 6.10 -11.98 -16.25
C GLU A 148 4.94 -11.08 -16.70
N PHE A 149 4.26 -10.44 -15.75
CA PHE A 149 3.15 -9.54 -16.04
C PHE A 149 3.55 -8.34 -16.91
N ASN A 150 4.71 -7.74 -16.65
CA ASN A 150 5.19 -6.57 -17.40
C ASN A 150 5.67 -6.92 -18.82
N ASN A 151 5.95 -8.18 -19.11
CA ASN A 151 6.43 -8.64 -20.42
C ASN A 151 5.33 -9.37 -21.23
N ALA A 152 4.12 -9.49 -20.70
CA ALA A 152 2.96 -10.09 -21.38
C ALA A 152 2.16 -9.02 -22.14
#